data_c21d9b19fb2ca2ddc0a5c328d6c65331
#
_entry.id   c21d9b19fb2ca2ddc0a5c328d6c65331
#
_cell.length_a   1.000
_cell.length_b   1.000
_cell.length_c   1.000
_cell.angle_alpha   90.00
_cell.angle_beta   90.00
_cell.angle_gamma   90.00
#
_symmetry.space_group_name_H-M   'P 1'
#
loop_
_entity.id
_entity.type
_entity.pdbx_description
1 polymer ?
#
loop_
_entity_poly.entity_id
_entity_poly.type
_entity_poly.pdbx_seq_one_letter_code
_entity_poly.pdbx_strand_id
1 'polypeptide(L)'
;MNWLIKNFLRGLVIVVPIAATVYLIYVTFTKLDQLLRLKTPGVGLVILLAAIIGVGALAGNFVGRRFFALMEKLFTKAPIVRIVYAAIKDLLEAFVGNKRRFDRPVAFQLSDGVKAFGFITRDDLAPLGMPGDVAVYVPFSYTWDGCLLIVARERVTPLDADSASIMALVVSGGVSRV
;
A
#
# COMPACT_ATOMS: atom_id res chain seq x y z
N MET A 1 8.60 -37.93 14.79
CA MET A 1 9.25 -36.59 14.77
C MET A 1 9.80 -36.34 16.17
N ASN A 2 11.10 -36.25 16.31
CA ASN A 2 11.80 -36.20 17.62
C ASN A 2 11.36 -34.98 18.44
N TRP A 3 11.24 -35.12 19.75
CA TRP A 3 10.87 -34.07 20.69
C TRP A 3 11.72 -32.79 20.51
N LEU A 4 13.01 -32.93 20.24
CA LEU A 4 13.94 -31.83 19.94
C LEU A 4 13.50 -31.02 18.70
N ILE A 5 13.17 -31.69 17.60
CA ILE A 5 12.75 -31.01 16.36
C ILE A 5 11.46 -30.23 16.58
N LYS A 6 10.49 -30.81 17.30
CA LYS A 6 9.22 -30.14 17.59
C LYS A 6 9.42 -28.88 18.46
N ASN A 7 10.26 -28.95 19.47
CA ASN A 7 10.55 -27.78 20.32
C ASN A 7 11.39 -26.73 19.58
N PHE A 8 12.35 -27.15 18.74
CA PHE A 8 13.12 -26.26 17.89
C PHE A 8 12.19 -25.49 16.93
N LEU A 9 11.29 -26.18 16.21
CA LEU A 9 10.35 -25.53 15.30
C LEU A 9 9.40 -24.58 16.01
N ARG A 10 8.92 -24.93 17.22
CA ARG A 10 8.10 -24.01 18.03
C ARG A 10 8.88 -22.76 18.45
N GLY A 11 10.12 -22.94 18.89
CA GLY A 11 11.00 -21.81 19.20
C GLY A 11 11.26 -20.93 17.98
N LEU A 12 11.49 -21.51 16.82
CA LEU A 12 11.72 -20.80 15.57
C LEU A 12 10.52 -19.92 15.18
N VAL A 13 9.29 -20.45 15.27
CA VAL A 13 8.06 -19.71 14.95
C VAL A 13 7.88 -18.49 15.86
N ILE A 14 8.36 -18.53 17.09
CA ILE A 14 8.26 -17.40 18.02
C ILE A 14 9.45 -16.44 17.85
N VAL A 15 10.67 -16.97 17.79
CA VAL A 15 11.89 -16.15 17.81
C VAL A 15 12.12 -15.45 16.47
N VAL A 16 11.85 -16.10 15.34
CA VAL A 16 12.15 -15.52 14.02
C VAL A 16 11.35 -14.24 13.74
N PRO A 17 10.04 -14.16 13.96
CA PRO A 17 9.31 -12.91 13.74
C PRO A 17 9.81 -11.77 14.64
N ILE A 18 10.08 -12.06 15.91
CA ILE A 18 10.59 -11.07 16.87
C ILE A 18 11.98 -10.58 16.43
N ALA A 19 12.89 -11.50 16.15
CA ALA A 19 14.25 -11.17 15.73
C ALA A 19 14.25 -10.40 14.39
N ALA A 20 13.43 -10.80 13.44
CA ALA A 20 13.27 -10.11 12.15
C ALA A 20 12.74 -8.68 12.33
N THR A 21 11.73 -8.49 13.18
CA THR A 21 11.18 -7.16 13.47
C THR A 21 12.21 -6.25 14.12
N VAL A 22 12.89 -6.74 15.16
CA VAL A 22 13.94 -5.98 15.85
C VAL A 22 15.09 -5.64 14.90
N TYR A 23 15.52 -6.60 14.09
CA TYR A 23 16.58 -6.39 13.09
C TYR A 23 16.19 -5.35 12.04
N LEU A 24 14.96 -5.42 11.49
CA LEU A 24 14.44 -4.45 10.52
C LEU A 24 14.42 -3.02 11.11
N ILE A 25 13.92 -2.89 12.34
CA ILE A 25 13.91 -1.62 13.06
C ILE A 25 15.35 -1.11 13.22
N TYR A 26 16.25 -1.93 13.76
CA TYR A 26 17.64 -1.56 13.96
C TYR A 26 18.34 -1.09 12.69
N VAL A 27 18.20 -1.86 11.59
CA VAL A 27 18.80 -1.53 10.29
C VAL A 27 18.23 -0.22 9.75
N THR A 28 16.92 0.00 9.86
CA THR A 28 16.27 1.23 9.38
C THR A 28 16.83 2.45 10.12
N PHE A 29 16.88 2.42 11.45
CA PHE A 29 17.42 3.53 12.24
C PHE A 29 18.90 3.79 11.91
N THR A 30 19.72 2.73 11.88
CA THR A 30 21.15 2.87 11.60
C THR A 30 21.42 3.43 10.21
N LYS A 31 20.68 2.97 9.18
CA LYS A 31 20.83 3.48 7.83
C LYS A 31 20.43 4.96 7.70
N LEU A 32 19.35 5.36 8.37
CA LEU A 32 18.91 6.77 8.41
C LEU A 32 19.93 7.67 9.09
N ASP A 33 20.45 7.25 10.25
CA ASP A 33 21.44 8.01 10.99
C ASP A 33 22.76 8.14 10.19
N GLN A 34 23.19 7.07 9.52
CA GLN A 34 24.36 7.08 8.64
C GLN A 34 24.18 8.04 7.45
N LEU A 35 23.00 8.05 6.81
CA LEU A 35 22.69 8.95 5.71
C LEU A 35 22.80 10.41 6.11
N LEU A 36 22.38 10.75 7.33
CA LEU A 36 22.43 12.08 7.89
C LEU A 36 23.75 12.37 8.66
N ARG A 37 24.70 11.41 8.68
CA ARG A 37 25.97 11.48 9.40
C ARG A 37 25.81 11.85 10.88
N LEU A 38 24.76 11.36 11.51
CA LEU A 38 24.45 11.61 12.91
C LEU A 38 25.21 10.63 13.81
N LYS A 39 25.69 11.12 14.96
CA LYS A 39 26.38 10.31 15.95
C LYS A 39 25.44 9.63 16.94
N THR A 40 24.20 10.12 17.04
CA THR A 40 23.21 9.66 18.02
C THR A 40 22.19 8.77 17.32
N PRO A 41 22.06 7.49 17.73
CA PRO A 41 21.13 6.57 17.10
C PRO A 41 19.67 7.01 17.31
N GLY A 42 18.86 6.94 16.23
CA GLY A 42 17.43 7.26 16.24
C GLY A 42 17.07 8.71 15.93
N VAL A 43 18.02 9.64 16.01
CA VAL A 43 17.77 11.06 15.70
C VAL A 43 17.44 11.27 14.23
N GLY A 44 18.01 10.45 13.33
CA GLY A 44 17.73 10.49 11.90
C GLY A 44 16.26 10.27 11.56
N LEU A 45 15.58 9.37 12.25
CA LEU A 45 14.14 9.16 12.06
C LEU A 45 13.34 10.40 12.49
N VAL A 46 13.66 11.00 13.62
CA VAL A 46 12.94 12.20 14.10
C VAL A 46 13.12 13.36 13.11
N ILE A 47 14.33 13.57 12.62
CA ILE A 47 14.62 14.59 11.61
C ILE A 47 13.85 14.31 10.32
N LEU A 48 13.83 13.06 9.85
CA LEU A 48 13.10 12.69 8.64
C LEU A 48 11.60 12.94 8.79
N LEU A 49 11.00 12.51 9.91
CA LEU A 49 9.58 12.74 10.18
C LEU A 49 9.26 14.23 10.27
N ALA A 50 10.08 15.01 10.96
CA ALA A 50 9.93 16.45 11.04
C ALA A 50 10.05 17.13 9.67
N ALA A 51 10.99 16.68 8.84
CA ALA A 51 11.15 17.18 7.48
C ALA A 51 9.93 16.86 6.59
N ILE A 52 9.42 15.62 6.65
CA ILE A 52 8.22 15.22 5.88
C ILE A 52 7.00 16.04 6.32
N ILE A 53 6.79 16.21 7.63
CA ILE A 53 5.70 17.03 8.18
C ILE A 53 5.86 18.49 7.73
N GLY A 54 7.09 19.02 7.82
CA GLY A 54 7.41 20.37 7.37
C GLY A 54 7.11 20.60 5.89
N VAL A 55 7.54 19.66 5.03
CA VAL A 55 7.23 19.70 3.59
C VAL A 55 5.72 19.65 3.36
N GLY A 56 5.00 18.78 4.08
CA GLY A 56 3.54 18.69 3.99
C GLY A 56 2.84 19.98 4.39
N ALA A 57 3.27 20.60 5.50
CA ALA A 57 2.75 21.88 5.97
C ALA A 57 3.02 23.02 4.97
N LEU A 58 4.22 23.08 4.41
CA LEU A 58 4.57 24.04 3.37
C LEU A 58 3.75 23.82 2.08
N ALA A 59 3.57 22.57 1.65
CA ALA A 59 2.76 22.25 0.48
C ALA A 59 1.27 22.58 0.66
N GLY A 60 0.78 22.66 1.89
CA GLY A 60 -0.56 23.13 2.23
C GLY A 60 -0.79 24.62 1.93
N ASN A 61 0.25 25.44 1.96
CA ASN A 61 0.17 26.89 1.74
C ASN A 61 0.21 27.23 0.25
N PHE A 62 -0.40 28.36 -0.11
CA PHE A 62 -0.48 28.83 -1.51
C PHE A 62 0.90 28.97 -2.18
N VAL A 63 1.89 29.52 -1.47
CA VAL A 63 3.26 29.74 -1.95
C VAL A 63 3.98 28.40 -2.12
N GLY A 64 3.90 27.52 -1.12
CA GLY A 64 4.53 26.20 -1.17
C GLY A 64 3.93 25.34 -2.29
N ARG A 65 2.61 25.40 -2.49
CA ARG A 65 1.95 24.67 -3.59
C ARG A 65 2.49 25.07 -4.97
N ARG A 66 2.70 26.37 -5.19
CA ARG A 66 3.31 26.87 -6.43
C ARG A 66 4.77 26.43 -6.58
N PHE A 67 5.55 26.48 -5.51
CA PHE A 67 6.94 26.05 -5.50
C PHE A 67 7.06 24.56 -5.82
N PHE A 68 6.29 23.70 -5.16
CA PHE A 68 6.33 22.26 -5.42
C PHE A 68 5.82 21.90 -6.82
N ALA A 69 4.78 22.59 -7.33
CA ALA A 69 4.32 22.41 -8.71
C ALA A 69 5.40 22.78 -9.75
N LEU A 70 6.21 23.82 -9.47
CA LEU A 70 7.33 24.19 -10.33
C LEU A 70 8.44 23.13 -10.28
N MET A 71 8.78 22.64 -9.09
CA MET A 71 9.74 21.54 -8.92
C MET A 71 9.27 20.28 -9.65
N GLU A 72 8.02 19.90 -9.51
CA GLU A 72 7.43 18.75 -10.21
C GLU A 72 7.57 18.90 -11.75
N LYS A 73 7.29 20.10 -12.29
CA LYS A 73 7.51 20.39 -13.72
C LYS A 73 8.96 20.26 -14.16
N LEU A 74 9.90 20.63 -13.31
CA LEU A 74 11.33 20.48 -13.60
C LEU A 74 11.74 19.01 -13.62
N PHE A 75 11.33 18.23 -12.63
CA PHE A 75 11.62 16.80 -12.55
C PHE A 75 10.96 16.00 -13.68
N THR A 76 9.77 16.40 -14.13
CA THR A 76 9.03 15.69 -15.18
C THR A 76 9.41 16.09 -16.60
N LYS A 77 10.41 16.96 -16.81
CA LYS A 77 10.93 17.30 -18.13
C LYS A 77 11.63 16.12 -18.82
N ALA A 78 12.33 15.29 -18.07
CA ALA A 78 12.97 14.09 -18.61
C ALA A 78 11.95 12.95 -18.72
N PRO A 79 11.78 12.31 -19.90
CA PRO A 79 10.71 11.33 -20.12
C PRO A 79 10.79 10.12 -19.18
N ILE A 80 11.98 9.62 -18.89
CA ILE A 80 12.19 8.49 -17.96
C ILE A 80 11.83 8.89 -16.52
N VAL A 81 12.28 10.06 -16.07
CA VAL A 81 11.99 10.56 -14.73
C VAL A 81 10.49 10.77 -14.54
N ARG A 82 9.79 11.28 -15.56
CA ARG A 82 8.35 11.47 -15.55
C ARG A 82 7.61 10.15 -15.31
N ILE A 83 7.99 9.07 -15.99
CA ILE A 83 7.32 7.76 -15.85
C ILE A 83 7.51 7.22 -14.43
N VAL A 84 8.75 7.22 -13.92
CA VAL A 84 9.07 6.72 -12.59
C VAL A 84 8.39 7.58 -11.51
N TYR A 85 8.46 8.90 -11.63
CA TYR A 85 7.83 9.82 -10.68
C TYR A 85 6.31 9.65 -10.65
N ALA A 86 5.66 9.58 -11.81
CA ALA A 86 4.22 9.38 -11.90
C ALA A 86 3.80 8.05 -11.27
N ALA A 87 4.52 6.96 -11.56
CA ALA A 87 4.23 5.65 -10.97
C ALA A 87 4.34 5.65 -9.45
N ILE A 88 5.40 6.25 -8.88
CA ILE A 88 5.58 6.37 -7.43
C ILE A 88 4.49 7.26 -6.82
N LYS A 89 4.21 8.40 -7.45
CA LYS A 89 3.18 9.34 -6.97
C LYS A 89 1.80 8.69 -6.97
N ASP A 90 1.41 8.04 -8.06
CA ASP A 90 0.14 7.34 -8.18
C ASP A 90 0.01 6.21 -7.12
N LEU A 91 1.11 5.49 -6.87
CA LEU A 91 1.16 4.48 -5.81
C LEU A 91 0.94 5.11 -4.43
N LEU A 92 1.66 6.18 -4.09
CA LEU A 92 1.53 6.87 -2.80
C LEU A 92 0.13 7.49 -2.64
N GLU A 93 -0.43 8.11 -3.67
CA GLU A 93 -1.78 8.66 -3.66
C GLU A 93 -2.85 7.58 -3.49
N ALA A 94 -2.59 6.35 -3.94
CA ALA A 94 -3.49 5.22 -3.71
C ALA A 94 -3.58 4.83 -2.22
N PHE A 95 -2.50 5.03 -1.45
CA PHE A 95 -2.44 4.68 -0.02
C PHE A 95 -2.78 5.85 0.91
N VAL A 96 -2.38 7.08 0.55
CA VAL A 96 -2.43 8.25 1.46
C VAL A 96 -3.45 9.31 1.00
N GLY A 97 -3.84 9.30 -0.28
CA GLY A 97 -4.72 10.31 -0.86
C GLY A 97 -6.15 10.28 -0.29
N ASN A 98 -6.86 11.42 -0.39
CA ASN A 98 -8.28 11.56 -0.02
C ASN A 98 -9.23 10.61 -0.78
N LYS A 99 -8.76 9.97 -1.85
CA LYS A 99 -9.39 8.86 -2.53
C LYS A 99 -8.57 7.60 -2.22
N ARG A 100 -8.77 7.05 -1.04
CA ARG A 100 -8.25 5.70 -0.71
C ARG A 100 -8.79 4.76 -1.77
N ARG A 101 -7.93 4.33 -2.69
CA ARG A 101 -8.34 3.45 -3.81
C ARG A 101 -8.76 2.06 -3.33
N PHE A 102 -8.43 1.72 -2.07
CA PHE A 102 -8.72 0.44 -1.46
C PHE A 102 -9.62 0.56 -0.22
N ASP A 103 -10.47 1.62 -0.13
CA ASP A 103 -11.38 1.85 1.00
C ASP A 103 -12.78 1.23 0.78
N ARG A 104 -13.02 0.63 -0.38
CA ARG A 104 -14.31 0.07 -0.76
C ARG A 104 -14.18 -1.43 -1.06
N PRO A 105 -14.13 -2.27 0.00
CA PRO A 105 -14.06 -3.70 -0.16
C PRO A 105 -15.38 -4.24 -0.72
N VAL A 106 -15.27 -5.18 -1.63
CA VAL A 106 -16.41 -5.80 -2.29
C VAL A 106 -16.22 -7.30 -2.44
N ALA A 107 -17.34 -8.02 -2.46
CA ALA A 107 -17.42 -9.36 -3.00
C ALA A 107 -18.03 -9.28 -4.41
N PHE A 108 -17.49 -9.97 -5.37
CA PHE A 108 -18.06 -10.00 -6.72
C PHE A 108 -18.09 -11.43 -7.25
N GLN A 109 -19.04 -11.68 -8.13
CA GLN A 109 -19.22 -12.99 -8.74
C GLN A 109 -18.25 -13.14 -9.92
N LEU A 110 -17.32 -14.09 -9.80
CA LEU A 110 -16.35 -14.40 -10.85
C LEU A 110 -16.94 -15.38 -11.88
N SER A 111 -17.64 -16.40 -11.39
CA SER A 111 -18.42 -17.36 -12.18
C SER A 111 -19.58 -17.91 -11.33
N ASP A 112 -20.41 -18.78 -11.90
CA ASP A 112 -21.52 -19.38 -11.16
C ASP A 112 -21.01 -20.12 -9.93
N GLY A 113 -21.50 -19.68 -8.75
CA GLY A 113 -21.12 -20.23 -7.45
C GLY A 113 -19.73 -19.81 -6.94
N VAL A 114 -18.92 -19.07 -7.72
CA VAL A 114 -17.58 -18.62 -7.32
C VAL A 114 -17.58 -17.10 -7.11
N LYS A 115 -17.20 -16.68 -5.91
CA LYS A 115 -17.02 -15.27 -5.56
C LYS A 115 -15.57 -14.97 -5.21
N ALA A 116 -15.16 -13.74 -5.47
CA ALA A 116 -13.85 -13.23 -5.07
C ALA A 116 -14.01 -11.93 -4.27
N PHE A 117 -13.03 -11.63 -3.43
CA PHE A 117 -12.91 -10.35 -2.77
C PHE A 117 -12.01 -9.42 -3.56
N GLY A 118 -12.35 -8.14 -3.55
CA GLY A 118 -11.57 -7.10 -4.20
C GLY A 118 -11.94 -5.72 -3.68
N PHE A 119 -11.41 -4.70 -4.35
CA PHE A 119 -11.63 -3.30 -4.00
C PHE A 119 -12.04 -2.53 -5.24
N ILE A 120 -13.14 -1.76 -5.17
CA ILE A 120 -13.50 -0.87 -6.28
C ILE A 120 -12.46 0.25 -6.34
N THR A 121 -11.77 0.35 -7.47
CA THR A 121 -10.79 1.40 -7.74
C THR A 121 -11.32 2.48 -8.67
N ARG A 122 -12.33 2.17 -9.48
CA ARG A 122 -13.01 3.13 -10.35
C ARG A 122 -14.48 2.76 -10.51
N ASP A 123 -15.36 3.73 -10.23
CA ASP A 123 -16.81 3.55 -10.26
C ASP A 123 -17.44 3.75 -11.64
N ASP A 124 -16.80 4.52 -12.50
CA ASP A 124 -17.31 4.89 -13.81
C ASP A 124 -16.28 4.62 -14.89
N LEU A 125 -16.63 3.74 -15.79
CA LEU A 125 -15.85 3.37 -16.97
C LEU A 125 -16.51 3.83 -18.27
N ALA A 126 -17.57 4.65 -18.22
CA ALA A 126 -18.20 5.22 -19.40
C ALA A 126 -17.23 5.98 -20.32
N PRO A 127 -16.22 6.74 -19.80
CA PRO A 127 -15.20 7.37 -20.64
C PRO A 127 -14.33 6.39 -21.43
N LEU A 128 -14.33 5.11 -21.02
CA LEU A 128 -13.62 4.01 -21.71
C LEU A 128 -14.56 3.16 -22.57
N GLY A 129 -15.82 3.60 -22.74
CA GLY A 129 -16.82 2.88 -23.54
C GLY A 129 -17.49 1.70 -22.82
N MET A 130 -17.38 1.61 -21.50
CA MET A 130 -17.95 0.54 -20.67
C MET A 130 -18.88 1.12 -19.59
N PRO A 131 -20.04 1.70 -19.99
CA PRO A 131 -21.02 2.22 -19.03
C PRO A 131 -21.66 1.07 -18.23
N GLY A 132 -21.82 1.28 -16.93
CA GLY A 132 -22.39 0.26 -16.03
C GLY A 132 -21.38 -0.71 -15.43
N ASP A 133 -20.13 -0.67 -15.90
CA ASP A 133 -19.05 -1.47 -15.34
C ASP A 133 -18.23 -0.68 -14.30
N VAL A 134 -17.58 -1.42 -13.41
CA VAL A 134 -16.65 -0.90 -12.40
C VAL A 134 -15.31 -1.61 -12.49
N ALA A 135 -14.24 -0.91 -12.14
CA ALA A 135 -12.93 -1.52 -12.02
C ALA A 135 -12.74 -2.04 -10.58
N VAL A 136 -12.44 -3.31 -10.47
CA VAL A 136 -12.19 -4.00 -9.21
C VAL A 136 -10.75 -4.51 -9.20
N TYR A 137 -9.97 -4.04 -8.24
CA TYR A 137 -8.63 -4.58 -7.98
C TYR A 137 -8.74 -5.79 -7.07
N VAL A 138 -8.10 -6.88 -7.47
CA VAL A 138 -8.07 -8.15 -6.76
C VAL A 138 -6.64 -8.43 -6.34
N PRO A 139 -6.29 -8.27 -5.05
CA PRO A 139 -4.96 -8.62 -4.54
C PRO A 139 -4.72 -10.13 -4.65
N PHE A 140 -3.47 -10.54 -4.90
CA PHE A 140 -3.11 -11.95 -4.81
C PHE A 140 -2.62 -12.30 -3.40
N SER A 141 -2.81 -13.56 -3.02
CA SER A 141 -2.33 -14.06 -1.73
C SER A 141 -0.82 -14.21 -1.74
N TYR A 142 -0.18 -13.84 -0.62
CA TYR A 142 1.27 -13.94 -0.37
C TYR A 142 2.16 -13.14 -1.34
N THR A 143 1.59 -12.17 -2.04
CA THR A 143 2.33 -11.30 -2.96
C THR A 143 1.96 -9.82 -2.76
N TRP A 144 2.70 -8.92 -3.42
CA TRP A 144 2.44 -7.47 -3.41
C TRP A 144 1.73 -6.98 -4.67
N ASP A 145 1.32 -7.90 -5.54
CA ASP A 145 0.65 -7.62 -6.80
C ASP A 145 -0.80 -8.11 -6.78
N GLY A 146 -1.51 -7.87 -7.86
CA GLY A 146 -2.90 -8.24 -8.05
C GLY A 146 -3.31 -8.03 -9.49
N CYS A 147 -4.56 -8.29 -9.81
CA CYS A 147 -5.13 -8.02 -11.12
C CYS A 147 -6.25 -6.99 -11.05
N LEU A 148 -6.43 -6.27 -12.16
CA LEU A 148 -7.56 -5.37 -12.36
C LEU A 148 -8.60 -6.08 -13.21
N LEU A 149 -9.80 -6.23 -12.66
CA LEU A 149 -10.93 -6.81 -13.36
C LEU A 149 -11.99 -5.75 -13.66
N ILE A 150 -12.62 -5.85 -14.82
CA ILE A 150 -13.78 -5.04 -15.17
C ILE A 150 -15.00 -5.93 -14.94
N VAL A 151 -15.89 -5.46 -14.08
CA VAL A 151 -17.02 -6.25 -13.59
C VAL A 151 -18.29 -5.41 -13.70
N ALA A 152 -19.38 -6.00 -14.19
CA ALA A 152 -20.67 -5.35 -14.19
C ALA A 152 -21.07 -4.98 -12.74
N ARG A 153 -21.51 -3.74 -12.52
CA ARG A 153 -21.85 -3.22 -11.19
C ARG A 153 -22.88 -4.08 -10.46
N GLU A 154 -23.80 -4.68 -11.18
CA GLU A 154 -24.83 -5.57 -10.63
C GLU A 154 -24.29 -6.88 -10.03
N ARG A 155 -23.07 -7.29 -10.42
CA ARG A 155 -22.38 -8.48 -9.89
C ARG A 155 -21.48 -8.16 -8.69
N VAL A 156 -21.43 -6.90 -8.25
CA VAL A 156 -20.57 -6.43 -7.18
C VAL A 156 -21.41 -6.11 -5.94
N THR A 157 -21.09 -6.73 -4.83
CA THR A 157 -21.74 -6.50 -3.55
C THR A 157 -20.76 -5.81 -2.60
N PRO A 158 -21.06 -4.60 -2.12
CA PRO A 158 -20.25 -3.93 -1.10
C PRO A 158 -20.19 -4.78 0.19
N LEU A 159 -19.03 -4.76 0.84
CA LEU A 159 -18.84 -5.41 2.14
C LEU A 159 -18.87 -4.35 3.23
N ASP A 160 -19.65 -4.60 4.27
CA ASP A 160 -19.65 -3.81 5.50
C ASP A 160 -18.56 -4.32 6.44
N ALA A 161 -17.31 -4.14 6.03
CA ALA A 161 -16.13 -4.59 6.76
C ALA A 161 -14.98 -3.60 6.55
N ASP A 162 -14.08 -3.57 7.53
CA ASP A 162 -12.88 -2.75 7.42
C ASP A 162 -11.98 -3.21 6.28
N SER A 163 -11.57 -2.26 5.44
CA SER A 163 -10.74 -2.53 4.27
C SER A 163 -9.40 -3.19 4.59
N ALA A 164 -8.79 -2.83 5.74
CA ALA A 164 -7.53 -3.43 6.18
C ALA A 164 -7.72 -4.90 6.56
N SER A 165 -8.85 -5.23 7.21
CA SER A 165 -9.21 -6.60 7.57
C SER A 165 -9.44 -7.47 6.33
N ILE A 166 -10.18 -6.97 5.34
CA ILE A 166 -10.39 -7.68 4.07
C ILE A 166 -9.08 -7.83 3.30
N MET A 167 -8.23 -6.80 3.28
CA MET A 167 -6.90 -6.88 2.66
C MET A 167 -6.05 -7.96 3.33
N ALA A 168 -6.00 -7.98 4.67
CA ALA A 168 -5.28 -8.99 5.44
C ALA A 168 -5.79 -10.41 5.16
N LEU A 169 -7.13 -10.58 5.08
CA LEU A 169 -7.76 -11.86 4.73
C LEU A 169 -7.30 -12.35 3.35
N VAL A 170 -7.38 -11.48 2.32
CA VAL A 170 -7.02 -11.86 0.94
C VAL A 170 -5.54 -12.16 0.83
N VAL A 171 -4.67 -11.26 1.35
CA VAL A 171 -3.21 -11.40 1.26
C VAL A 171 -2.72 -12.63 2.03
N SER A 172 -3.35 -12.99 3.14
CA SER A 172 -3.02 -14.21 3.90
C SER A 172 -3.57 -15.50 3.30
N GLY A 173 -4.27 -15.43 2.17
CA GLY A 173 -4.92 -16.61 1.58
C GLY A 173 -6.09 -17.16 2.40
N GLY A 174 -6.81 -16.28 3.12
CA GLY A 174 -7.97 -16.65 3.93
C GLY A 174 -7.64 -17.11 5.35
N VAL A 175 -6.39 -16.99 5.80
CA VAL A 175 -5.96 -17.46 7.14
C VAL A 175 -6.21 -16.41 8.22
N SER A 176 -6.13 -15.13 7.90
CA SER A 176 -6.41 -14.04 8.84
C SER A 176 -7.92 -14.01 9.19
N ARG A 177 -8.21 -13.68 10.45
CA ARG A 177 -9.60 -13.49 10.90
C ARG A 177 -10.04 -12.05 10.59
N VAL A 178 -11.25 -11.91 10.08
CA VAL A 178 -11.94 -10.62 9.87
C VAL A 178 -12.68 -10.24 11.13
#